data_061549118fd6be073bd6fa0f86fd16f3
#
_entry.id   061549118fd6be073bd6fa0f86fd16f3
#
_cell.length_a   1.000
_cell.length_b   1.000
_cell.length_c   1.000
_cell.angle_alpha   90.00
_cell.angle_beta   90.00
_cell.angle_gamma   90.00
#
_symmetry.space_group_name_H-M   'P 1'
#
loop_
_entity.id
_entity.type
_entity.pdbx_description
1 polymer ?
#
loop_
_entity_poly.entity_id
_entity_poly.type
_entity_poly.pdbx_seq_one_letter_code
_entity_poly.pdbx_strand_id
1 'polypeptide(L)'
;MTRLGEGRVDFIYDNEALTIWPLLIEHGNRFDGWNAVAHGALRRTRSRLSRGLDAGSFPEMPGSRLVVDVMNPIKGDYSFVDLLKPEDAGVLPILAGLGAAGVSDVWQVMKGYRQSQSVDYDEEYEPTDETYIAEIPSEEEKLFALAEDIAAGGDATQVSVIDHSGLRDMVTGTVRKLRRNGLKQAFQFEVVEQRHRRAFLVDNEDPTYLKPAKAAAKRGFKVVVFGHSHLVKRVQLNADAVYLNTGTWADLIQVPKAVWGDDEVKAEQVLDEFVNDLEKDDVARWRRSLPTYAKIELDGNAVEGADVYFADNDEVVTDDRIERRLEQKG
;
A
#
# COMPACT_ATOMS: atom_id res chain seq x y z
N MET A 1 8.89 27.65 -6.87
CA MET A 1 8.78 27.33 -5.42
C MET A 1 7.98 28.44 -4.76
N THR A 2 6.71 28.23 -4.52
CA THR A 2 5.87 29.13 -3.72
C THR A 2 6.36 28.99 -2.28
N ARG A 3 6.81 30.08 -1.67
CA ARG A 3 7.14 30.11 -0.25
C ARG A 3 5.90 29.65 0.52
N LEU A 4 6.03 28.58 1.31
CA LEU A 4 5.09 28.30 2.39
C LEU A 4 4.97 29.62 3.18
N GLY A 5 3.76 30.15 3.27
CA GLY A 5 3.51 31.46 3.86
C GLY A 5 4.12 31.57 5.27
N GLU A 6 4.26 32.77 5.79
CA GLU A 6 4.79 33.10 7.12
C GLU A 6 3.91 32.53 8.27
N GLY A 7 3.38 31.30 8.08
CA GLY A 7 2.54 30.61 9.03
C GLY A 7 3.34 29.76 10.00
N ARG A 8 2.82 29.60 11.19
CA ARG A 8 3.31 28.67 12.19
C ARG A 8 3.11 27.25 11.69
N VAL A 9 4.14 26.39 11.77
CA VAL A 9 4.07 24.96 11.52
C VAL A 9 3.90 24.25 12.86
N ASP A 10 2.80 23.54 13.01
CA ASP A 10 2.54 22.71 14.18
C ASP A 10 2.75 21.24 13.80
N PHE A 11 3.50 20.51 14.64
CA PHE A 11 3.75 19.10 14.46
C PHE A 11 2.84 18.29 15.39
N ILE A 12 2.17 17.28 14.83
CA ILE A 12 1.37 16.32 15.59
C ILE A 12 2.25 15.11 15.92
N TYR A 13 2.40 14.79 17.20
CA TYR A 13 3.31 13.77 17.70
C TYR A 13 2.55 12.57 18.30
N ASP A 14 3.31 11.51 18.56
CA ASP A 14 2.91 10.38 19.39
C ASP A 14 1.59 9.70 18.95
N ASN A 15 1.36 9.62 17.63
CA ASN A 15 0.15 9.03 17.06
C ASN A 15 -1.15 9.79 17.38
N GLU A 16 -1.03 11.07 17.72
CA GLU A 16 -2.20 11.91 17.88
C GLU A 16 -2.83 12.24 16.52
N ALA A 17 -4.15 12.36 16.50
CA ALA A 17 -4.87 12.89 15.35
C ALA A 17 -5.02 14.42 15.46
N LEU A 18 -5.02 15.12 14.34
CA LEU A 18 -5.46 16.50 14.30
C LEU A 18 -7.00 16.53 14.34
N THR A 19 -7.55 17.17 15.36
CA THR A 19 -8.99 17.38 15.47
C THR A 19 -9.33 18.86 15.34
N ILE A 20 -10.18 19.18 14.37
CA ILE A 20 -10.81 20.50 14.22
C ILE A 20 -12.30 20.19 14.14
N TRP A 21 -12.98 20.22 15.30
CA TRP A 21 -14.37 19.77 15.36
C TRP A 21 -15.24 20.38 14.27
N PRO A 22 -15.96 19.56 13.48
CA PRO A 22 -16.20 18.11 13.60
C PRO A 22 -15.31 17.24 12.70
N LEU A 23 -14.08 17.64 12.44
CA LEU A 23 -13.12 16.91 11.59
C LEU A 23 -12.14 16.10 12.42
N LEU A 24 -11.80 14.90 11.94
CA LEU A 24 -10.69 14.06 12.39
C LEU A 24 -9.75 13.85 11.20
N ILE A 25 -8.47 14.17 11.37
CA ILE A 25 -7.44 14.04 10.33
C ILE A 25 -6.26 13.29 10.92
N GLU A 26 -5.87 12.19 10.30
CA GLU A 26 -4.67 11.44 10.68
C GLU A 26 -4.05 10.71 9.49
N HIS A 27 -2.81 10.22 9.65
CA HIS A 27 -2.14 9.51 8.56
C HIS A 27 -2.82 8.17 8.23
N GLY A 28 -3.29 7.42 9.22
CA GLY A 28 -3.99 6.15 9.02
C GLY A 28 -3.11 4.90 9.13
N ASN A 29 -1.78 5.01 9.17
CA ASN A 29 -0.86 3.86 9.28
C ASN A 29 -1.08 3.01 10.54
N ARG A 30 -1.64 3.59 11.61
CA ARG A 30 -1.95 2.84 12.84
C ARG A 30 -2.97 1.73 12.65
N PHE A 31 -3.77 1.79 11.60
CA PHE A 31 -4.77 0.77 11.27
C PHE A 31 -4.20 -0.34 10.37
N ASP A 32 -3.01 -0.12 9.82
CA ASP A 32 -2.28 -1.10 9.03
C ASP A 32 -1.25 -1.82 9.91
N GLY A 33 -1.48 -3.08 10.18
CA GLY A 33 -0.61 -3.87 11.05
C GLY A 33 0.83 -4.01 10.59
N TRP A 34 1.11 -3.82 9.29
CA TRP A 34 2.46 -3.78 8.75
C TRP A 34 3.20 -2.50 9.12
N ASN A 35 2.47 -1.39 9.27
CA ASN A 35 3.00 -0.05 9.46
C ASN A 35 2.64 0.58 10.81
N ALA A 36 1.97 -0.18 11.68
CA ALA A 36 1.64 0.28 13.03
C ALA A 36 2.91 0.42 13.89
N VAL A 37 3.08 1.59 14.49
CA VAL A 37 4.24 1.91 15.35
C VAL A 37 3.91 1.59 16.80
N ALA A 38 4.82 0.89 17.50
CA ALA A 38 4.73 0.69 18.94
C ALA A 38 5.04 2.01 19.69
N HIS A 39 4.07 2.92 19.79
CA HIS A 39 4.26 4.26 20.34
C HIS A 39 4.70 4.26 21.81
N GLY A 40 4.22 3.30 22.62
CA GLY A 40 4.69 3.12 24.00
C GLY A 40 6.20 2.83 24.05
N ALA A 41 6.70 1.93 23.20
CA ALA A 41 8.13 1.64 23.09
C ALA A 41 8.90 2.88 22.60
N LEU A 42 8.36 3.61 21.61
CA LEU A 42 8.97 4.84 21.11
C LEU A 42 9.10 5.89 22.20
N ARG A 43 8.05 6.12 23.01
CA ARG A 43 8.09 7.05 24.14
C ARG A 43 9.13 6.64 25.18
N ARG A 44 9.23 5.35 25.52
CA ARG A 44 10.28 4.83 26.43
C ARG A 44 11.67 5.08 25.86
N THR A 45 11.90 4.80 24.59
CA THR A 45 13.18 5.06 23.91
C THR A 45 13.54 6.55 23.95
N ARG A 46 12.62 7.45 23.60
CA ARG A 46 12.81 8.90 23.68
C ARG A 46 13.13 9.35 25.10
N SER A 47 12.42 8.83 26.10
CA SER A 47 12.66 9.13 27.51
C SER A 47 14.05 8.68 27.97
N ARG A 48 14.54 7.53 27.51
CA ARG A 48 15.92 7.07 27.80
C ARG A 48 16.95 7.97 27.16
N LEU A 49 16.83 8.26 25.86
CA LEU A 49 17.74 9.12 25.11
C LEU A 49 17.81 10.54 25.70
N SER A 50 16.68 11.10 26.14
CA SER A 50 16.65 12.45 26.77
C SER A 50 17.42 12.51 28.09
N ARG A 51 17.72 11.37 28.72
CA ARG A 51 18.52 11.25 29.94
C ARG A 51 19.96 10.79 29.66
N GLY A 52 20.38 10.74 28.40
CA GLY A 52 21.71 10.26 28.01
C GLY A 52 21.91 8.75 28.19
N LEU A 53 20.81 7.98 28.29
CA LEU A 53 20.86 6.53 28.34
C LEU A 53 20.78 5.95 26.93
N ASP A 54 21.24 4.70 26.76
CA ASP A 54 21.06 3.97 25.50
C ASP A 54 19.59 3.88 25.10
N ALA A 55 19.31 3.88 23.78
CA ALA A 55 17.98 3.77 23.22
C ALA A 55 17.25 2.51 23.72
N GLY A 56 18.00 1.42 23.97
CA GLY A 56 17.44 0.11 24.23
C GLY A 56 16.95 -0.55 22.92
N SER A 57 16.24 -1.66 23.04
CA SER A 57 15.59 -2.29 21.89
C SER A 57 14.30 -1.54 21.54
N PHE A 58 14.14 -1.20 20.26
CA PHE A 58 12.90 -0.70 19.70
C PHE A 58 12.38 -1.73 18.69
N PRO A 59 11.13 -2.21 18.81
CA PRO A 59 10.60 -3.16 17.85
C PRO A 59 10.42 -2.46 16.50
N GLU A 60 11.08 -2.99 15.47
CA GLU A 60 10.90 -2.52 14.10
C GLU A 60 9.52 -2.91 13.57
N MET A 61 8.92 -2.02 12.81
CA MET A 61 7.66 -2.32 12.13
C MET A 61 7.88 -3.42 11.09
N PRO A 62 6.99 -4.42 11.00
CA PRO A 62 7.12 -5.50 10.03
C PRO A 62 7.21 -5.01 8.58
N GLY A 63 6.44 -3.97 8.21
CA GLY A 63 6.51 -3.35 6.89
C GLY A 63 7.88 -2.72 6.62
N SER A 64 8.52 -2.08 7.60
CA SER A 64 9.88 -1.56 7.44
C SER A 64 10.89 -2.69 7.19
N ARG A 65 10.77 -3.82 7.88
CA ARG A 65 11.60 -5.00 7.63
C ARG A 65 11.35 -5.59 6.25
N LEU A 66 10.09 -5.70 5.83
CA LEU A 66 9.75 -6.14 4.47
C LEU A 66 10.43 -5.26 3.42
N VAL A 67 10.38 -3.94 3.61
CA VAL A 67 11.03 -2.99 2.69
C VAL A 67 12.55 -3.15 2.70
N VAL A 68 13.18 -3.21 3.88
CA VAL A 68 14.65 -3.28 4.01
C VAL A 68 15.19 -4.62 3.55
N ASP A 69 14.59 -5.72 4.01
CA ASP A 69 15.14 -7.07 3.86
C ASP A 69 14.74 -7.71 2.51
N VAL A 70 13.58 -7.33 1.95
CA VAL A 70 13.04 -7.93 0.72
C VAL A 70 12.96 -6.94 -0.43
N MET A 71 12.26 -5.81 -0.24
CA MET A 71 11.95 -4.90 -1.36
C MET A 71 13.18 -4.14 -1.86
N ASN A 72 14.03 -3.62 -0.97
CA ASN A 72 15.22 -2.87 -1.38
C ASN A 72 16.22 -3.69 -2.20
N PRO A 73 16.54 -4.95 -1.87
CA PRO A 73 17.35 -5.81 -2.72
C PRO A 73 16.76 -6.00 -4.13
N ILE A 74 15.42 -6.05 -4.23
CA ILE A 74 14.72 -6.32 -5.49
C ILE A 74 14.59 -5.07 -6.36
N LYS A 75 14.54 -3.88 -5.76
CA LYS A 75 14.41 -2.61 -6.49
C LYS A 75 15.51 -2.38 -7.53
N GLY A 76 16.66 -2.98 -7.34
CA GLY A 76 17.75 -2.94 -8.33
C GLY A 76 17.39 -3.62 -9.67
N ASP A 77 16.55 -4.65 -9.60
CA ASP A 77 16.08 -5.42 -10.76
C ASP A 77 14.65 -5.01 -11.20
N TYR A 78 13.86 -4.45 -10.27
CA TYR A 78 12.44 -4.12 -10.45
C TYR A 78 12.11 -2.74 -9.85
N SER A 79 12.55 -1.67 -10.46
CA SER A 79 12.36 -0.28 -9.97
C SER A 79 10.88 0.13 -9.85
N PHE A 80 10.00 -0.51 -10.61
CA PHE A 80 8.57 -0.23 -10.66
C PHE A 80 7.78 -0.62 -9.40
N VAL A 81 8.37 -1.40 -8.51
CA VAL A 81 7.69 -2.04 -7.38
C VAL A 81 6.99 -1.02 -6.49
N ASP A 82 7.61 0.12 -6.21
CA ASP A 82 7.02 1.18 -5.39
C ASP A 82 5.90 1.95 -6.09
N LEU A 83 5.87 1.88 -7.40
CA LEU A 83 4.90 2.61 -8.21
C LEU A 83 3.62 1.79 -8.44
N LEU A 84 3.69 0.46 -8.32
CA LEU A 84 2.56 -0.41 -8.58
C LEU A 84 1.49 -0.23 -7.49
N LYS A 85 0.26 0.05 -7.91
CA LYS A 85 -0.87 0.22 -7.00
C LYS A 85 -2.04 -0.70 -7.39
N PRO A 86 -2.72 -1.28 -6.42
CA PRO A 86 -2.45 -1.23 -4.98
C PRO A 86 -1.11 -1.90 -4.62
N GLU A 87 -0.50 -1.53 -3.51
CA GLU A 87 0.86 -1.97 -3.13
C GLU A 87 1.00 -3.49 -3.01
N ASP A 88 -0.01 -4.14 -2.48
CA ASP A 88 -0.09 -5.60 -2.36
C ASP A 88 -0.14 -6.31 -3.72
N ALA A 89 -0.69 -5.68 -4.75
CA ALA A 89 -0.64 -6.21 -6.12
C ALA A 89 0.79 -6.24 -6.71
N GLY A 90 1.73 -5.50 -6.12
CA GLY A 90 3.15 -5.58 -6.45
C GLY A 90 3.85 -6.77 -5.81
N VAL A 91 3.38 -7.25 -4.68
CA VAL A 91 4.03 -8.34 -3.92
C VAL A 91 4.01 -9.66 -4.69
N LEU A 92 2.89 -10.04 -5.28
CA LEU A 92 2.77 -11.29 -6.05
C LEU A 92 3.71 -11.38 -7.25
N PRO A 93 3.78 -10.35 -8.13
CA PRO A 93 4.73 -10.35 -9.25
C PRO A 93 6.19 -10.49 -8.77
N ILE A 94 6.52 -9.83 -7.66
CA ILE A 94 7.85 -9.90 -7.07
C ILE A 94 8.15 -11.31 -6.58
N LEU A 95 7.25 -11.90 -5.80
CA LEU A 95 7.40 -13.25 -5.29
C LEU A 95 7.52 -14.28 -6.42
N ALA A 96 6.68 -14.16 -7.46
CA ALA A 96 6.77 -14.99 -8.64
C ALA A 96 8.11 -14.82 -9.38
N GLY A 97 8.64 -13.58 -9.44
CA GLY A 97 9.93 -13.28 -10.04
C GLY A 97 11.12 -13.81 -9.24
N LEU A 98 11.02 -13.86 -7.91
CA LEU A 98 12.07 -14.34 -7.01
C LEU A 98 12.12 -15.87 -6.91
N GLY A 99 11.03 -16.57 -7.20
CA GLY A 99 10.90 -18.00 -6.97
C GLY A 99 10.86 -18.37 -5.47
N ALA A 100 11.12 -19.63 -5.16
CA ALA A 100 10.99 -20.17 -3.80
C ALA A 100 11.85 -19.47 -2.72
N ALA A 101 13.03 -18.98 -3.07
CA ALA A 101 13.92 -18.28 -2.12
C ALA A 101 13.29 -16.97 -1.61
N GLY A 102 12.72 -16.17 -2.50
CA GLY A 102 12.07 -14.91 -2.12
C GLY A 102 10.81 -15.11 -1.28
N VAL A 103 10.04 -16.17 -1.55
CA VAL A 103 8.88 -16.54 -0.73
C VAL A 103 9.30 -16.88 0.71
N SER A 104 10.42 -17.60 0.90
CA SER A 104 10.96 -17.92 2.23
C SER A 104 11.27 -16.65 3.03
N ASP A 105 11.88 -15.65 2.41
CA ASP A 105 12.25 -14.40 3.08
C ASP A 105 11.01 -13.59 3.51
N VAL A 106 10.03 -13.47 2.64
CA VAL A 106 8.73 -12.85 2.97
C VAL A 106 8.03 -13.62 4.09
N TRP A 107 8.06 -14.94 4.06
CA TRP A 107 7.49 -15.78 5.11
C TRP A 107 8.13 -15.56 6.48
N GLN A 108 9.46 -15.39 6.55
CA GLN A 108 10.16 -15.04 7.79
C GLN A 108 9.73 -13.68 8.34
N VAL A 109 9.54 -12.69 7.48
CA VAL A 109 9.04 -11.36 7.87
C VAL A 109 7.60 -11.46 8.38
N MET A 110 6.74 -12.22 7.71
CA MET A 110 5.35 -12.45 8.16
C MET A 110 5.27 -13.18 9.49
N LYS A 111 6.11 -14.18 9.68
CA LYS A 111 6.19 -14.90 10.96
C LYS A 111 6.62 -13.98 12.09
N GLY A 112 7.57 -13.10 11.83
CA GLY A 112 7.97 -12.03 12.75
C GLY A 112 6.82 -11.08 13.08
N TYR A 113 5.99 -10.73 12.09
CA TYR A 113 4.78 -9.93 12.28
C TYR A 113 3.76 -10.62 13.22
N ARG A 114 3.41 -11.88 12.97
CA ARG A 114 2.50 -12.64 13.85
C ARG A 114 3.03 -12.74 15.28
N GLN A 115 4.35 -12.84 15.46
CA GLN A 115 4.96 -12.85 16.79
C GLN A 115 4.93 -11.47 17.45
N SER A 116 5.05 -10.36 16.68
CA SER A 116 4.99 -9.00 17.22
C SER A 116 3.59 -8.60 17.68
N GLN A 117 2.56 -9.18 17.08
CA GLN A 117 1.16 -8.99 17.52
C GLN A 117 0.85 -9.64 18.88
N SER A 118 1.66 -10.62 19.30
CA SER A 118 1.54 -11.26 20.61
C SER A 118 2.30 -10.51 21.72
N VAL A 119 3.02 -9.44 21.40
CA VAL A 119 3.68 -8.58 22.38
C VAL A 119 2.68 -7.54 22.85
N ASP A 120 2.30 -7.61 24.13
CA ASP A 120 1.41 -6.70 24.83
C ASP A 120 1.58 -5.24 24.37
N TYR A 121 0.60 -4.73 23.65
CA TYR A 121 0.40 -3.31 23.49
C TYR A 121 -0.03 -2.78 24.86
N ASP A 122 0.85 -2.04 25.52
CA ASP A 122 0.76 -1.42 26.83
C ASP A 122 -0.56 -1.62 27.58
N GLU A 123 -0.48 -2.24 28.76
CA GLU A 123 -1.57 -2.40 29.74
C GLU A 123 -2.26 -1.08 30.16
N GLU A 124 -1.76 0.10 29.73
CA GLU A 124 -2.38 1.40 29.95
C GLU A 124 -3.52 1.74 28.99
N TYR A 125 -3.64 1.00 27.89
CA TYR A 125 -4.77 1.13 27.01
C TYR A 125 -5.71 -0.04 27.29
N GLU A 126 -6.62 0.13 28.24
CA GLU A 126 -7.72 -0.83 28.39
C GLU A 126 -8.36 -1.00 27.00
N PRO A 127 -8.37 -2.21 26.43
CA PRO A 127 -9.09 -2.48 25.22
C PRO A 127 -10.59 -2.26 25.54
N THR A 128 -11.09 -1.05 25.24
CA THR A 128 -12.52 -0.96 25.02
C THR A 128 -12.84 -1.93 23.89
N ASP A 129 -14.02 -2.54 23.85
CA ASP A 129 -14.48 -3.54 22.88
C ASP A 129 -14.23 -3.21 21.39
N GLU A 130 -13.50 -2.17 21.10
CA GLU A 130 -13.14 -1.61 19.80
C GLU A 130 -11.63 -1.48 19.60
N THR A 131 -10.79 -2.20 20.34
CA THR A 131 -9.35 -2.25 20.07
C THR A 131 -9.15 -3.03 18.77
N TYR A 132 -8.98 -2.30 17.66
CA TYR A 132 -8.59 -2.87 16.41
C TYR A 132 -7.12 -3.31 16.53
N ILE A 133 -6.92 -4.58 16.84
CA ILE A 133 -5.71 -5.28 16.43
C ILE A 133 -5.85 -5.35 14.92
N ALA A 134 -4.93 -4.73 14.21
CA ALA A 134 -4.91 -4.83 12.75
C ALA A 134 -4.69 -6.30 12.40
N GLU A 135 -5.76 -7.01 12.13
CA GLU A 135 -5.68 -8.36 11.55
C GLU A 135 -5.10 -8.21 10.16
N ILE A 136 -4.19 -9.11 9.78
CA ILE A 136 -3.80 -9.23 8.38
C ILE A 136 -5.09 -9.47 7.61
N PRO A 137 -5.44 -8.64 6.61
CA PRO A 137 -6.64 -8.84 5.84
C PRO A 137 -6.68 -10.26 5.30
N SER A 138 -7.83 -10.92 5.38
CA SER A 138 -7.98 -12.32 4.91
C SER A 138 -7.60 -12.48 3.42
N GLU A 139 -7.58 -11.39 2.67
CA GLU A 139 -7.14 -11.33 1.29
C GLU A 139 -5.62 -11.35 1.16
N GLU A 140 -4.87 -10.71 2.06
CA GLU A 140 -3.40 -10.83 2.10
C GLU A 140 -2.96 -12.25 2.46
N GLU A 141 -3.65 -12.92 3.40
CA GLU A 141 -3.38 -14.34 3.67
C GLU A 141 -3.60 -15.21 2.41
N LYS A 142 -4.63 -14.93 1.62
CA LYS A 142 -4.85 -15.62 0.34
C LYS A 142 -3.76 -15.31 -0.69
N LEU A 143 -3.29 -14.06 -0.75
CA LEU A 143 -2.19 -13.67 -1.63
C LEU A 143 -0.89 -14.39 -1.26
N PHE A 144 -0.61 -14.54 0.03
CA PHE A 144 0.56 -15.27 0.49
C PHE A 144 0.44 -16.78 0.28
N ALA A 145 -0.73 -17.37 0.53
CA ALA A 145 -0.99 -18.78 0.22
C ALA A 145 -0.82 -19.06 -1.28
N LEU A 146 -1.28 -18.13 -2.13
CA LEU A 146 -1.12 -18.22 -3.57
C LEU A 146 0.36 -18.11 -3.98
N ALA A 147 1.14 -17.24 -3.34
CA ALA A 147 2.57 -17.13 -3.58
C ALA A 147 3.33 -18.40 -3.17
N GLU A 148 2.92 -19.07 -2.09
CA GLU A 148 3.44 -20.38 -1.69
C GLU A 148 3.10 -21.46 -2.72
N ASP A 149 1.88 -21.48 -3.25
CA ASP A 149 1.45 -22.41 -4.29
C ASP A 149 2.24 -22.21 -5.59
N ILE A 150 2.50 -20.96 -5.98
CA ILE A 150 3.35 -20.63 -7.14
C ILE A 150 4.77 -21.15 -6.91
N ALA A 151 5.33 -20.93 -5.72
CA ALA A 151 6.67 -21.40 -5.38
C ALA A 151 6.76 -22.92 -5.29
N ALA A 152 5.69 -23.61 -4.87
CA ALA A 152 5.62 -25.06 -4.76
C ALA A 152 5.35 -25.76 -6.12
N GLY A 153 4.63 -25.10 -7.03
CA GLY A 153 4.28 -25.64 -8.36
C GLY A 153 5.30 -25.34 -9.44
N GLY A 154 6.17 -24.36 -9.26
CA GLY A 154 7.34 -24.17 -10.09
C GLY A 154 8.39 -25.21 -9.71
N ASP A 155 8.88 -26.00 -10.67
CA ASP A 155 9.92 -27.01 -10.51
C ASP A 155 11.19 -26.38 -9.85
N ALA A 156 11.05 -26.08 -8.57
CA ALA A 156 12.01 -25.36 -7.72
C ALA A 156 13.31 -26.17 -7.48
N THR A 157 13.34 -27.40 -7.97
CA THR A 157 14.49 -28.29 -7.86
C THR A 157 15.65 -27.91 -8.78
N GLN A 158 15.50 -26.91 -9.66
CA GLN A 158 16.57 -26.50 -10.57
C GLN A 158 17.13 -25.10 -10.36
N VAL A 159 16.70 -24.34 -9.38
CA VAL A 159 17.24 -22.99 -9.09
C VAL A 159 18.00 -22.93 -7.77
N SER A 160 18.41 -24.06 -7.22
CA SER A 160 19.32 -24.06 -6.08
C SER A 160 20.73 -23.73 -6.54
N VAL A 161 21.22 -22.57 -6.03
CA VAL A 161 22.64 -22.22 -5.94
C VAL A 161 23.40 -22.24 -7.27
N ILE A 162 23.29 -21.18 -8.04
CA ILE A 162 24.27 -20.90 -9.09
C ILE A 162 25.36 -20.02 -8.49
N ASP A 163 26.48 -20.67 -8.24
CA ASP A 163 27.78 -20.06 -7.92
C ASP A 163 28.14 -19.01 -8.99
N HIS A 164 28.54 -17.82 -8.56
CA HIS A 164 28.74 -16.63 -9.36
C HIS A 164 29.92 -16.62 -10.32
N SER A 165 30.49 -17.76 -10.65
CA SER A 165 31.71 -17.81 -11.47
C SER A 165 31.58 -18.73 -12.70
N GLY A 166 31.03 -18.25 -13.80
CA GLY A 166 31.43 -18.81 -15.10
C GLY A 166 30.36 -19.24 -16.11
N LEU A 167 29.06 -19.13 -15.84
CA LEU A 167 27.99 -19.51 -16.79
C LEU A 167 27.00 -18.36 -17.09
N ARG A 168 27.48 -17.13 -17.11
CA ARG A 168 26.64 -15.92 -17.13
C ARG A 168 25.65 -15.81 -18.29
N ASP A 169 26.02 -16.21 -19.50
CA ASP A 169 25.22 -15.86 -20.68
C ASP A 169 24.14 -16.88 -21.08
N MET A 170 24.31 -18.15 -20.78
CA MET A 170 23.29 -19.18 -21.11
C MET A 170 22.24 -19.34 -20.02
N VAL A 171 22.63 -19.11 -18.78
CA VAL A 171 21.74 -19.21 -17.59
C VAL A 171 20.85 -17.96 -17.47
N THR A 172 21.37 -16.77 -17.81
CA THR A 172 20.61 -15.51 -17.77
C THR A 172 19.36 -15.53 -18.65
N GLY A 173 19.44 -16.12 -19.84
CA GLY A 173 18.30 -16.24 -20.74
C GLY A 173 17.17 -17.13 -20.19
N THR A 174 17.51 -18.24 -19.57
CA THR A 174 16.53 -19.19 -19.00
C THR A 174 15.89 -18.62 -17.72
N VAL A 175 16.70 -18.08 -16.81
CA VAL A 175 16.21 -17.42 -15.57
C VAL A 175 15.32 -16.23 -15.91
N ARG A 176 15.71 -15.41 -16.89
CA ARG A 176 14.89 -14.28 -17.35
C ARG A 176 13.55 -14.74 -17.90
N LYS A 177 13.51 -15.82 -18.69
CA LYS A 177 12.27 -16.39 -19.22
C LYS A 177 11.36 -16.95 -18.11
N LEU A 178 11.92 -17.61 -17.11
CA LEU A 178 11.18 -18.11 -15.95
C LEU A 178 10.58 -16.96 -15.13
N ARG A 179 11.37 -15.93 -14.85
CA ARG A 179 10.90 -14.71 -14.15
C ARG A 179 9.77 -14.01 -14.91
N ARG A 180 9.91 -13.86 -16.23
CA ARG A 180 8.88 -13.26 -17.08
C ARG A 180 7.57 -14.05 -17.03
N ASN A 181 7.62 -15.38 -17.12
CA ASN A 181 6.44 -16.23 -17.02
C ASN A 181 5.78 -16.12 -15.63
N GLY A 182 6.58 -16.06 -14.56
CA GLY A 182 6.07 -15.84 -13.20
C GLY A 182 5.35 -14.51 -13.05
N LEU A 183 5.92 -13.42 -13.59
CA LEU A 183 5.28 -12.10 -13.60
C LEU A 183 3.94 -12.12 -14.37
N LYS A 184 3.90 -12.74 -15.55
CA LYS A 184 2.68 -12.87 -16.33
C LYS A 184 1.60 -13.64 -15.57
N GLN A 185 1.95 -14.80 -15.00
CA GLN A 185 1.02 -15.60 -14.22
C GLN A 185 0.48 -14.80 -13.02
N ALA A 186 1.34 -14.10 -12.30
CA ALA A 186 0.92 -13.32 -11.14
C ALA A 186 -0.10 -12.22 -11.51
N PHE A 187 0.11 -11.52 -12.62
CA PHE A 187 -0.87 -10.51 -13.07
C PHE A 187 -2.18 -11.09 -13.58
N GLN A 188 -2.23 -12.36 -13.99
CA GLN A 188 -3.44 -13.04 -14.46
C GLN A 188 -4.30 -13.66 -13.35
N PHE A 189 -3.85 -13.66 -12.09
CA PHE A 189 -4.66 -14.18 -10.98
C PHE A 189 -5.92 -13.35 -10.74
N GLU A 190 -7.05 -14.03 -10.61
CA GLU A 190 -8.34 -13.40 -10.33
C GLU A 190 -8.32 -12.51 -9.09
N VAL A 191 -7.59 -12.90 -8.05
CA VAL A 191 -7.47 -12.10 -6.84
C VAL A 191 -6.76 -10.77 -7.11
N VAL A 192 -5.74 -10.74 -7.98
CA VAL A 192 -5.05 -9.52 -8.39
C VAL A 192 -5.98 -8.62 -9.19
N GLU A 193 -6.70 -9.19 -10.16
CA GLU A 193 -7.71 -8.48 -10.94
C GLU A 193 -8.77 -7.83 -10.05
N GLN A 194 -9.36 -8.60 -9.14
CA GLN A 194 -10.42 -8.10 -8.26
C GLN A 194 -9.93 -6.99 -7.34
N ARG A 195 -8.71 -7.10 -6.81
CA ARG A 195 -8.11 -6.03 -6.00
C ARG A 195 -7.86 -4.78 -6.84
N HIS A 196 -7.30 -4.91 -8.03
CA HIS A 196 -7.11 -3.77 -8.94
C HIS A 196 -8.42 -3.08 -9.31
N ARG A 197 -9.46 -3.86 -9.64
CA ARG A 197 -10.78 -3.31 -9.97
C ARG A 197 -11.37 -2.49 -8.81
N ARG A 198 -11.27 -2.99 -7.57
CA ARG A 198 -11.82 -2.33 -6.37
C ARG A 198 -10.97 -1.19 -5.85
N ALA A 199 -9.64 -1.30 -5.95
CA ALA A 199 -8.71 -0.36 -5.39
C ALA A 199 -8.87 1.06 -5.95
N PHE A 200 -9.24 1.21 -7.21
CA PHE A 200 -9.42 2.51 -7.86
C PHE A 200 -10.85 3.04 -7.82
N LEU A 201 -11.81 2.33 -7.22
CA LEU A 201 -13.15 2.86 -6.97
C LEU A 201 -13.11 3.87 -5.82
N VAL A 202 -13.69 5.04 -6.05
CA VAL A 202 -13.65 6.16 -5.09
C VAL A 202 -14.50 5.88 -3.86
N ASP A 203 -15.61 5.18 -4.02
CA ASP A 203 -16.57 4.85 -2.97
C ASP A 203 -16.28 3.53 -2.23
N ASN A 204 -15.20 2.85 -2.60
CA ASN A 204 -14.81 1.56 -2.03
C ASN A 204 -13.45 1.66 -1.31
N GLU A 205 -13.44 1.48 -0.02
CA GLU A 205 -12.24 1.43 0.81
C GLU A 205 -12.18 0.13 1.59
N ASP A 206 -10.96 -0.27 1.96
CA ASP A 206 -10.70 -1.45 2.76
C ASP A 206 -11.38 -1.36 4.13
N PRO A 207 -11.98 -2.45 4.63
CA PRO A 207 -12.55 -2.51 5.98
C PRO A 207 -11.60 -2.08 7.09
N THR A 208 -10.30 -2.27 6.90
CA THR A 208 -9.22 -1.85 7.83
C THR A 208 -9.30 -0.36 8.14
N TYR A 209 -9.61 0.48 7.14
CA TYR A 209 -9.77 1.93 7.32
C TYR A 209 -11.23 2.33 7.57
N LEU A 210 -12.19 1.62 6.97
CA LEU A 210 -13.60 1.96 7.14
C LEU A 210 -14.13 1.69 8.54
N LYS A 211 -13.68 0.63 9.22
CA LYS A 211 -14.14 0.34 10.58
C LYS A 211 -13.79 1.47 11.56
N PRO A 212 -12.50 1.91 11.68
CA PRO A 212 -12.16 3.03 12.55
C PRO A 212 -12.81 4.36 12.11
N ALA A 213 -12.96 4.61 10.81
CA ALA A 213 -13.67 5.79 10.32
C ALA A 213 -15.14 5.79 10.75
N LYS A 214 -15.83 4.66 10.65
CA LYS A 214 -17.21 4.49 11.16
C LYS A 214 -17.30 4.66 12.69
N ALA A 215 -16.30 4.17 13.43
CA ALA A 215 -16.24 4.38 14.87
C ALA A 215 -16.06 5.87 15.22
N ALA A 216 -15.22 6.61 14.49
CA ALA A 216 -15.10 8.05 14.65
C ALA A 216 -16.41 8.77 14.33
N ALA A 217 -17.11 8.39 13.25
CA ALA A 217 -18.42 8.95 12.91
C ALA A 217 -19.48 8.71 14.01
N LYS A 218 -19.47 7.55 14.67
CA LYS A 218 -20.35 7.28 15.83
C LYS A 218 -20.03 8.19 17.03
N ARG A 219 -18.79 8.67 17.16
CA ARG A 219 -18.39 9.64 18.20
C ARG A 219 -18.74 11.09 17.85
N GLY A 220 -19.33 11.33 16.66
CA GLY A 220 -19.82 12.64 16.23
C GLY A 220 -18.96 13.35 15.21
N PHE A 221 -17.83 12.79 14.79
CA PHE A 221 -17.06 13.35 13.68
C PHE A 221 -17.86 13.24 12.37
N LYS A 222 -17.89 14.34 11.63
CA LYS A 222 -18.64 14.43 10.35
C LYS A 222 -17.73 14.20 9.15
N VAL A 223 -16.43 14.50 9.28
CA VAL A 223 -15.44 14.25 8.25
C VAL A 223 -14.26 13.52 8.89
N VAL A 224 -13.93 12.37 8.34
CA VAL A 224 -12.75 11.59 8.74
C VAL A 224 -11.80 11.51 7.55
N VAL A 225 -10.59 12.02 7.71
CA VAL A 225 -9.58 12.05 6.65
C VAL A 225 -8.41 11.17 7.06
N PHE A 226 -8.15 10.12 6.27
CA PHE A 226 -6.93 9.34 6.37
C PHE A 226 -6.10 9.47 5.09
N GLY A 227 -4.85 9.08 5.15
CA GLY A 227 -3.94 8.88 4.02
C GLY A 227 -3.52 7.41 3.95
N HIS A 228 -2.23 7.18 3.82
CA HIS A 228 -1.51 5.91 3.93
C HIS A 228 -1.70 4.93 2.76
N SER A 229 -2.92 4.58 2.37
CA SER A 229 -3.18 3.61 1.28
C SER A 229 -2.79 4.13 -0.11
N HIS A 230 -2.45 5.42 -0.24
CA HIS A 230 -2.08 6.08 -1.49
C HIS A 230 -3.17 6.07 -2.58
N LEU A 231 -4.38 5.64 -2.25
CA LEU A 231 -5.53 5.58 -3.15
C LEU A 231 -6.57 6.62 -2.73
N VAL A 232 -7.03 7.41 -3.68
CA VAL A 232 -8.04 8.44 -3.42
C VAL A 232 -9.39 7.79 -3.13
N LYS A 233 -10.04 8.23 -2.03
CA LYS A 233 -11.35 7.70 -1.60
C LYS A 233 -12.27 8.81 -1.11
N ARG A 234 -13.56 8.57 -1.34
CA ARG A 234 -14.66 9.31 -0.75
C ARG A 234 -15.81 8.37 -0.46
N VAL A 235 -15.96 7.96 0.78
CA VAL A 235 -16.96 6.95 1.19
C VAL A 235 -17.93 7.55 2.16
N GLN A 236 -19.23 7.45 1.89
CA GLN A 236 -20.26 7.85 2.82
C GLN A 236 -20.33 6.87 3.99
N LEU A 237 -20.08 7.35 5.22
CA LEU A 237 -20.08 6.51 6.42
C LEU A 237 -21.48 6.32 7.00
N ASN A 238 -22.29 7.39 6.98
CA ASN A 238 -23.70 7.44 7.37
C ASN A 238 -24.36 8.67 6.74
N ALA A 239 -25.60 9.02 7.13
CA ALA A 239 -26.31 10.16 6.56
C ALA A 239 -25.57 11.51 6.67
N ASP A 240 -24.75 11.67 7.71
CA ASP A 240 -24.13 12.96 8.08
C ASP A 240 -22.60 12.93 8.09
N ALA A 241 -21.94 11.79 7.80
CA ALA A 241 -20.51 11.66 7.92
C ALA A 241 -19.88 11.00 6.69
N VAL A 242 -18.72 11.52 6.29
CA VAL A 242 -17.96 11.06 5.13
C VAL A 242 -16.52 10.73 5.53
N TYR A 243 -15.98 9.70 4.91
CA TYR A 243 -14.55 9.34 4.92
C TYR A 243 -13.90 9.83 3.63
N LEU A 244 -12.72 10.44 3.77
CA LEU A 244 -11.89 10.89 2.65
C LEU A 244 -10.49 10.31 2.79
N ASN A 245 -9.91 9.93 1.66
CA ASN A 245 -8.47 9.68 1.52
C ASN A 245 -7.96 10.50 0.35
N THR A 246 -6.92 11.28 0.58
CA THR A 246 -6.38 12.19 -0.44
C THR A 246 -5.47 11.52 -1.46
N GLY A 247 -5.29 10.20 -1.37
CA GLY A 247 -4.42 9.47 -2.30
C GLY A 247 -2.95 9.82 -2.13
N THR A 248 -2.23 9.88 -3.25
CA THR A 248 -0.79 10.20 -3.29
C THR A 248 -0.48 11.24 -4.35
N TRP A 249 0.60 12.00 -4.13
CA TRP A 249 1.19 12.91 -5.14
C TRP A 249 2.38 12.28 -5.85
N ALA A 250 2.76 11.06 -5.47
CA ALA A 250 3.72 10.26 -6.21
C ALA A 250 3.07 9.66 -7.46
N ASP A 251 3.86 9.42 -8.48
CA ASP A 251 3.41 8.66 -9.63
C ASP A 251 3.02 7.24 -9.22
N LEU A 252 2.09 6.65 -9.94
CA LEU A 252 1.66 5.28 -9.76
C LEU A 252 1.64 4.52 -11.10
N ILE A 253 1.70 3.22 -11.01
CA ILE A 253 1.48 2.30 -12.13
C ILE A 253 0.28 1.43 -11.80
N GLN A 254 -0.69 1.40 -12.70
CA GLN A 254 -1.81 0.46 -12.68
C GLN A 254 -1.57 -0.63 -13.72
N VAL A 255 -1.86 -1.89 -13.39
CA VAL A 255 -1.92 -2.95 -14.38
C VAL A 255 -2.98 -2.61 -15.42
N PRO A 256 -2.66 -2.65 -16.72
CA PRO A 256 -3.62 -2.27 -17.76
C PRO A 256 -4.88 -3.13 -17.71
N LYS A 257 -6.06 -2.52 -17.67
CA LYS A 257 -7.36 -3.24 -17.63
C LYS A 257 -7.52 -4.25 -18.75
N ALA A 258 -6.93 -3.98 -19.92
CA ALA A 258 -6.98 -4.88 -21.05
C ALA A 258 -6.32 -6.25 -20.82
N VAL A 259 -5.48 -6.38 -19.78
CA VAL A 259 -4.91 -7.67 -19.34
C VAL A 259 -6.00 -8.66 -18.91
N TRP A 260 -7.14 -8.16 -18.46
CA TRP A 260 -8.29 -8.94 -18.01
C TRP A 260 -9.52 -8.74 -18.91
N GLY A 261 -9.30 -8.37 -20.18
CA GLY A 261 -10.37 -8.21 -21.15
C GLY A 261 -10.83 -9.53 -21.76
N ASP A 262 -12.03 -9.55 -22.34
CA ASP A 262 -12.63 -10.75 -22.96
C ASP A 262 -11.89 -11.18 -24.26
N ASP A 263 -11.13 -10.30 -24.88
CA ASP A 263 -10.29 -10.61 -26.04
C ASP A 263 -8.95 -11.16 -25.57
N GLU A 264 -8.84 -12.50 -25.49
CA GLU A 264 -7.65 -13.21 -25.00
C GLU A 264 -6.37 -12.83 -25.79
N VAL A 265 -6.47 -12.63 -27.09
CA VAL A 265 -5.31 -12.28 -27.94
C VAL A 265 -4.79 -10.89 -27.59
N LYS A 266 -5.70 -9.94 -27.42
CA LYS A 266 -5.36 -8.57 -27.03
C LYS A 266 -4.87 -8.53 -25.57
N ALA A 267 -5.48 -9.27 -24.68
CA ALA A 267 -5.07 -9.36 -23.27
C ALA A 267 -3.63 -9.88 -23.16
N GLU A 268 -3.30 -10.96 -23.84
CA GLU A 268 -1.95 -11.53 -23.87
C GLU A 268 -0.94 -10.56 -24.48
N GLN A 269 -1.29 -9.87 -25.59
CA GLN A 269 -0.42 -8.87 -26.20
C GLN A 269 -0.11 -7.73 -25.23
N VAL A 270 -1.13 -7.16 -24.59
CA VAL A 270 -0.95 -6.04 -23.64
C VAL A 270 -0.14 -6.47 -22.42
N LEU A 271 -0.38 -7.68 -21.91
CA LEU A 271 0.39 -8.24 -20.80
C LEU A 271 1.87 -8.42 -21.19
N ASP A 272 2.14 -8.92 -22.40
CA ASP A 272 3.49 -9.06 -22.93
C ASP A 272 4.21 -7.73 -23.05
N GLU A 273 3.54 -6.71 -23.56
CA GLU A 273 4.07 -5.35 -23.66
C GLU A 273 4.37 -4.78 -22.26
N PHE A 274 3.41 -4.91 -21.34
CA PHE A 274 3.54 -4.41 -19.97
C PHE A 274 4.73 -5.05 -19.25
N VAL A 275 4.79 -6.38 -19.21
CA VAL A 275 5.89 -7.11 -18.55
C VAL A 275 7.23 -6.81 -19.21
N ASN A 276 7.28 -6.71 -20.54
CA ASN A 276 8.53 -6.40 -21.27
C ASN A 276 9.07 -5.01 -20.92
N ASP A 277 8.18 -4.03 -20.74
CA ASP A 277 8.59 -2.68 -20.36
C ASP A 277 9.02 -2.62 -18.89
N LEU A 278 8.31 -3.34 -18.00
CA LEU A 278 8.73 -3.48 -16.61
C LEU A 278 10.14 -4.10 -16.50
N GLU A 279 10.42 -5.16 -17.27
CA GLU A 279 11.74 -5.79 -17.29
C GLU A 279 12.88 -4.89 -17.82
N LYS A 280 12.54 -3.94 -18.70
CA LYS A 280 13.49 -2.99 -19.27
C LYS A 280 13.62 -1.70 -18.50
N ASP A 281 12.85 -1.56 -17.41
CA ASP A 281 12.69 -0.31 -16.66
C ASP A 281 12.16 0.87 -17.53
N ASP A 282 11.48 0.56 -18.64
CA ASP A 282 10.83 1.53 -19.51
C ASP A 282 9.38 1.73 -19.13
N VAL A 283 9.18 2.26 -17.93
CA VAL A 283 7.84 2.37 -17.31
C VAL A 283 7.15 3.71 -17.59
N ALA A 284 7.76 4.61 -18.34
CA ALA A 284 7.25 5.97 -18.53
C ALA A 284 5.80 5.99 -19.07
N ARG A 285 5.48 5.15 -20.07
CA ARG A 285 4.12 5.08 -20.64
C ARG A 285 3.05 4.52 -19.70
N TRP A 286 3.46 3.85 -18.61
CA TRP A 286 2.57 3.24 -17.64
C TRP A 286 2.38 4.11 -16.39
N ARG A 287 3.25 5.10 -16.18
CA ARG A 287 3.14 6.01 -15.05
C ARG A 287 1.93 6.92 -15.20
N ARG A 288 1.25 7.13 -14.08
CA ARG A 288 0.13 8.05 -13.96
C ARG A 288 0.32 8.92 -12.74
N SER A 289 -0.01 10.20 -12.89
CA SER A 289 -0.02 11.15 -11.78
C SER A 289 -1.46 11.52 -11.47
N LEU A 290 -1.86 11.29 -10.22
CA LEU A 290 -3.20 11.59 -9.72
C LEU A 290 -3.11 12.47 -8.47
N PRO A 291 -2.53 13.68 -8.55
CA PRO A 291 -2.42 14.55 -7.39
C PRO A 291 -3.80 15.05 -6.99
N THR A 292 -4.20 14.75 -5.77
CA THR A 292 -5.51 15.12 -5.23
C THR A 292 -5.40 15.78 -3.87
N TYR A 293 -6.42 16.53 -3.47
CA TYR A 293 -6.51 17.17 -2.18
C TYR A 293 -7.96 17.13 -1.66
N ALA A 294 -8.14 17.12 -0.34
CA ALA A 294 -9.45 17.27 0.28
C ALA A 294 -9.77 18.76 0.48
N LYS A 295 -10.97 19.16 0.09
CA LYS A 295 -11.55 20.46 0.40
C LYS A 295 -12.72 20.26 1.34
N ILE A 296 -12.67 20.91 2.50
CA ILE A 296 -13.69 20.82 3.54
C ILE A 296 -14.12 22.25 3.88
N GLU A 297 -15.41 22.52 3.74
CA GLU A 297 -16.01 23.82 4.00
C GLU A 297 -16.82 23.74 5.29
N LEU A 298 -16.53 24.63 6.22
CA LEU A 298 -17.17 24.68 7.55
C LEU A 298 -17.87 26.02 7.75
N ASP A 299 -19.09 25.99 8.32
CA ASP A 299 -19.73 27.12 8.94
C ASP A 299 -19.91 26.82 10.45
N GLY A 300 -19.06 27.38 11.27
CA GLY A 300 -18.91 26.98 12.67
C GLY A 300 -18.62 25.49 12.81
N ASN A 301 -19.55 24.74 13.38
CA ASN A 301 -19.45 23.28 13.52
C ASN A 301 -20.26 22.51 12.45
N ALA A 302 -20.86 23.21 11.50
CA ALA A 302 -21.54 22.57 10.38
C ALA A 302 -20.56 22.30 9.25
N VAL A 303 -20.69 21.15 8.61
CA VAL A 303 -19.94 20.80 7.39
C VAL A 303 -20.84 21.15 6.21
N GLU A 304 -20.48 22.20 5.47
CA GLU A 304 -21.19 22.65 4.28
C GLU A 304 -20.80 21.84 3.03
N GLY A 305 -19.55 21.34 3.01
CA GLY A 305 -19.04 20.51 1.94
C GLY A 305 -17.78 19.76 2.35
N ALA A 306 -17.63 18.52 1.86
CA ALA A 306 -16.43 17.73 2.05
C ALA A 306 -16.25 16.79 0.86
N ASP A 307 -15.22 17.05 0.04
CA ASP A 307 -14.95 16.29 -1.16
C ASP A 307 -13.45 16.23 -1.46
N VAL A 308 -13.06 15.37 -2.40
CA VAL A 308 -11.70 15.26 -2.93
C VAL A 308 -11.68 15.80 -4.36
N TYR A 309 -10.65 16.58 -4.66
CA TYR A 309 -10.46 17.28 -5.92
C TYR A 309 -9.13 16.95 -6.56
N PHE A 310 -9.05 16.96 -7.88
CA PHE A 310 -7.77 16.94 -8.58
C PHE A 310 -7.07 18.29 -8.44
N ALA A 311 -5.78 18.25 -8.13
CA ALA A 311 -5.01 19.47 -7.83
C ALA A 311 -4.65 20.31 -9.09
N ASP A 312 -4.80 19.75 -10.27
CA ASP A 312 -4.46 20.41 -11.54
C ASP A 312 -5.61 21.20 -12.17
N ASN A 313 -6.87 20.87 -11.85
CA ASN A 313 -8.04 21.51 -12.48
C ASN A 313 -9.22 21.75 -11.53
N ASP A 314 -9.07 21.45 -10.24
CA ASP A 314 -10.12 21.62 -9.22
C ASP A 314 -11.44 20.88 -9.54
N GLU A 315 -11.38 19.81 -10.33
CA GLU A 315 -12.55 18.95 -10.54
C GLU A 315 -12.69 17.94 -9.42
N VAL A 316 -13.94 17.70 -9.00
CA VAL A 316 -14.27 16.61 -8.02
C VAL A 316 -13.82 15.26 -8.57
N VAL A 317 -13.21 14.46 -7.73
CA VAL A 317 -12.78 13.11 -8.08
C VAL A 317 -13.98 12.19 -8.17
N THR A 318 -14.11 11.48 -9.30
CA THR A 318 -15.12 10.44 -9.54
C THR A 318 -14.47 9.25 -10.25
N ASP A 319 -15.10 8.08 -10.20
CA ASP A 319 -14.59 6.88 -10.87
C ASP A 319 -14.33 7.11 -12.36
N ASP A 320 -15.29 7.71 -13.08
CA ASP A 320 -15.14 8.01 -14.51
C ASP A 320 -13.97 8.97 -14.80
N ARG A 321 -13.67 9.90 -13.91
CA ARG A 321 -12.57 10.85 -14.06
C ARG A 321 -11.24 10.20 -13.77
N ILE A 322 -11.17 9.33 -12.75
CA ILE A 322 -9.98 8.51 -12.47
C ILE A 322 -9.71 7.61 -13.67
N GLU A 323 -10.70 6.89 -14.15
CA GLU A 323 -10.55 5.98 -15.28
C GLU A 323 -10.00 6.70 -16.51
N ARG A 324 -10.57 7.83 -16.88
CA ARG A 324 -10.06 8.66 -18.00
C ARG A 324 -8.60 9.06 -17.83
N ARG A 325 -8.17 9.41 -16.61
CA ARG A 325 -6.78 9.79 -16.32
C ARG A 325 -5.83 8.60 -16.36
N LEU A 326 -6.28 7.45 -15.92
CA LEU A 326 -5.51 6.21 -15.97
C LEU A 326 -5.34 5.68 -17.40
N GLU A 327 -6.30 5.93 -18.29
CA GLU A 327 -6.25 5.53 -19.71
C GLU A 327 -5.49 6.51 -20.61
N GLN A 328 -5.33 7.76 -20.19
CA GLN A 328 -4.54 8.73 -20.96
C GLN A 328 -3.08 8.28 -21.04
N LYS A 329 -2.54 8.22 -22.26
CA LYS A 329 -1.12 7.97 -22.48
C LYS A 329 -0.33 9.14 -21.93
N GLY A 330 0.60 8.87 -21.02
CA GLY A 330 1.55 9.86 -20.51
C GLY A 330 2.48 10.39 -21.59
#